data_6fea0806d250374ef5e4defe9ed491a6
#
_entry.id   6fea0806d250374ef5e4defe9ed491a6
#
_cell.length_a   1.000
_cell.length_b   1.000
_cell.length_c   1.000
_cell.angle_alpha   90.00
_cell.angle_beta   90.00
_cell.angle_gamma   90.00
#
_symmetry.space_group_name_H-M   'P 1'
#
loop_
_entity.id
_entity.type
_entity.pdbx_description
1 polymer ?
#
loop_
_entity_poly.entity_id
_entity_poly.type
_entity_poly.pdbx_seq_one_letter_code
_entity_poly.pdbx_strand_id
1 'polypeptide(L)'
;MEREVNELLSENISKNLADADEYPALMTLHARCVSMISNLWHAQLNENAVGTATTGSSEGVQLGGLAMKRRWQEKRRAEGKDTHKPNILMGANAQVALLKFARYFDVEARVLEVSAKSQYRLDPEEVRENVDENTIGIFIILGSTYTGHYEPVEEISELLDEVQKETGLDIPIHVDAASGGFIAPFSYAEAGGPKWYVSPMKRSMLHIKFKIGILSCRVCIPSMFPDTSSVSSMPA
;
A
#
# COMPACT_ATOMS: atom_id res chain seq x y z
N MET A 1 2.43 11.68 23.00
CA MET A 1 1.40 10.60 23.03
C MET A 1 0.50 10.91 24.22
N GLU A 2 -0.80 10.78 24.06
CA GLU A 2 -1.76 11.02 25.13
C GLU A 2 -1.48 10.09 26.32
N ARG A 3 -1.81 10.56 27.52
CA ARG A 3 -1.53 9.80 28.75
C ARG A 3 -2.26 8.46 28.76
N GLU A 4 -3.53 8.47 28.38
CA GLU A 4 -4.42 7.30 28.30
C GLU A 4 -3.87 6.24 27.32
N VAL A 5 -3.28 6.69 26.21
CA VAL A 5 -2.65 5.79 25.24
C VAL A 5 -1.41 5.11 25.83
N ASN A 6 -0.60 5.84 26.59
CA ASN A 6 0.58 5.27 27.27
C ASN A 6 0.17 4.25 28.34
N GLU A 7 -0.89 4.52 29.09
CA GLU A 7 -1.45 3.61 30.10
C GLU A 7 -1.92 2.31 29.42
N LEU A 8 -2.74 2.41 28.35
CA LEU A 8 -3.18 1.25 27.56
C LEU A 8 -2.04 0.43 26.98
N LEU A 9 -1.00 1.08 26.47
CA LEU A 9 0.19 0.41 25.97
C LEU A 9 0.89 -0.41 27.07
N SER A 10 1.09 0.20 28.24
CA SER A 10 1.74 -0.44 29.38
C SER A 10 0.96 -1.65 29.89
N GLU A 11 -0.36 -1.56 29.94
CA GLU A 11 -1.25 -2.66 30.36
C GLU A 11 -1.28 -3.82 29.37
N ASN A 12 -0.98 -3.58 28.10
CA ASN A 12 -1.12 -4.57 27.03
C ASN A 12 0.21 -5.04 26.45
N ILE A 13 1.35 -4.59 26.97
CA ILE A 13 2.67 -4.83 26.39
C ILE A 13 3.05 -6.32 26.34
N SER A 14 2.49 -7.14 27.23
CA SER A 14 2.76 -8.59 27.28
C SER A 14 1.89 -9.41 26.33
N LYS A 15 0.92 -8.80 25.64
CA LYS A 15 -0.01 -9.52 24.76
C LYS A 15 0.63 -9.74 23.39
N ASN A 16 0.46 -10.95 22.86
CA ASN A 16 0.99 -11.38 21.56
C ASN A 16 -0.11 -11.38 20.49
N LEU A 17 -0.04 -10.48 19.50
CA LEU A 17 -1.00 -10.42 18.41
C LEU A 17 -1.00 -11.68 17.52
N ALA A 18 0.10 -12.41 17.47
CA ALA A 18 0.20 -13.61 16.64
C ALA A 18 -0.49 -14.84 17.27
N ASP A 19 -0.82 -14.77 18.55
CA ASP A 19 -1.47 -15.88 19.26
C ASP A 19 -2.99 -15.64 19.34
N ALA A 20 -3.67 -16.17 18.33
CA ALA A 20 -5.12 -16.02 18.21
C ALA A 20 -5.90 -16.83 19.27
N ASP A 21 -5.34 -17.93 19.74
CA ASP A 21 -6.00 -18.82 20.72
C ASP A 21 -5.93 -18.20 22.11
N GLU A 22 -4.79 -17.63 22.48
CA GLU A 22 -4.63 -16.98 23.78
C GLU A 22 -5.28 -15.59 23.83
N TYR A 23 -5.25 -14.84 22.69
CA TYR A 23 -5.74 -13.46 22.63
C TYR A 23 -6.83 -13.24 21.57
N PRO A 24 -7.98 -13.94 21.61
CA PRO A 24 -9.00 -13.83 20.56
C PRO A 24 -9.59 -12.41 20.44
N ALA A 25 -9.62 -11.64 21.54
CA ALA A 25 -10.05 -10.25 21.53
C ALA A 25 -9.15 -9.35 20.68
N LEU A 26 -7.84 -9.63 20.62
CA LEU A 26 -6.91 -8.89 19.76
C LEU A 26 -7.22 -9.13 18.28
N MET A 27 -7.56 -10.36 17.90
CA MET A 27 -7.98 -10.67 16.53
C MET A 27 -9.23 -9.88 16.13
N THR A 28 -10.20 -9.78 17.03
CA THR A 28 -11.41 -8.97 16.80
C THR A 28 -11.06 -7.49 16.64
N LEU A 29 -10.22 -6.95 17.50
CA LEU A 29 -9.78 -5.55 17.42
C LEU A 29 -9.00 -5.29 16.12
N HIS A 30 -8.10 -6.19 15.74
CA HIS A 30 -7.34 -6.12 14.50
C HIS A 30 -8.28 -6.08 13.27
N ALA A 31 -9.25 -7.00 13.19
CA ALA A 31 -10.22 -7.04 12.10
C ALA A 31 -11.07 -5.74 12.05
N ARG A 32 -11.44 -5.19 13.22
CA ARG A 32 -12.14 -3.90 13.28
C ARG A 32 -11.29 -2.74 12.77
N CYS A 33 -10.00 -2.69 13.12
CA CYS A 33 -9.09 -1.66 12.61
C CYS A 33 -8.96 -1.73 11.09
N VAL A 34 -8.80 -2.94 10.53
CA VAL A 34 -8.76 -3.14 9.08
C VAL A 34 -10.06 -2.65 8.43
N SER A 35 -11.22 -3.01 9.00
CA SER A 35 -12.52 -2.59 8.47
C SER A 35 -12.73 -1.08 8.55
N MET A 36 -12.32 -0.43 9.64
CA MET A 36 -12.42 1.03 9.77
C MET A 36 -11.57 1.75 8.73
N ILE A 37 -10.31 1.30 8.53
CA ILE A 37 -9.40 1.88 7.54
C ILE A 37 -9.96 1.63 6.13
N SER A 38 -10.45 0.44 5.84
CA SER A 38 -11.06 0.12 4.55
C SER A 38 -12.27 1.00 4.25
N ASN A 39 -13.14 1.22 5.24
CA ASN A 39 -14.29 2.13 5.10
C ASN A 39 -13.84 3.58 4.88
N LEU A 40 -12.81 4.03 5.60
CA LEU A 40 -12.24 5.36 5.43
C LEU A 40 -11.76 5.59 3.99
N TRP A 41 -11.26 4.54 3.35
CA TRP A 41 -10.77 4.54 1.97
C TRP A 41 -11.78 3.96 0.97
N HIS A 42 -13.07 3.93 1.33
CA HIS A 42 -14.19 3.59 0.45
C HIS A 42 -14.11 2.19 -0.17
N ALA A 43 -13.53 1.20 0.54
CA ALA A 43 -13.64 -0.20 0.12
C ALA A 43 -15.13 -0.60 0.03
N GLN A 44 -15.45 -1.44 -0.96
CA GLN A 44 -16.81 -1.90 -1.20
C GLN A 44 -17.34 -2.70 -0.01
N LEU A 45 -18.59 -2.46 0.38
CA LEU A 45 -19.24 -3.18 1.49
C LEU A 45 -19.37 -4.70 1.25
N ASN A 46 -19.34 -5.13 -0.01
CA ASN A 46 -19.40 -6.53 -0.43
C ASN A 46 -18.01 -7.16 -0.65
N GLU A 47 -16.95 -6.39 -0.52
CA GLU A 47 -15.58 -6.87 -0.55
C GLU A 47 -15.11 -7.13 0.87
N ASN A 48 -14.72 -8.37 1.15
CA ASN A 48 -14.03 -8.67 2.41
C ASN A 48 -12.67 -7.97 2.40
N ALA A 49 -12.58 -6.84 3.08
CA ALA A 49 -11.32 -6.13 3.22
C ALA A 49 -10.32 -7.02 3.97
N VAL A 50 -9.19 -7.29 3.32
CA VAL A 50 -8.10 -8.07 3.88
C VAL A 50 -6.96 -7.13 4.22
N GLY A 51 -6.44 -7.23 5.42
CA GLY A 51 -5.32 -6.42 5.87
C GLY A 51 -4.66 -7.02 7.09
N THR A 52 -3.49 -6.50 7.44
CA THR A 52 -2.76 -6.92 8.61
C THR A 52 -2.05 -5.74 9.27
N ALA A 53 -1.90 -5.80 10.60
CA ALA A 53 -0.99 -4.93 11.31
C ALA A 53 0.45 -5.29 10.94
N THR A 54 1.31 -4.29 10.84
CA THR A 54 2.72 -4.43 10.49
C THR A 54 3.59 -3.64 11.49
N THR A 55 4.85 -3.99 11.60
CA THR A 55 5.82 -3.28 12.44
C THR A 55 6.11 -1.86 11.96
N GLY A 56 5.75 -1.57 10.71
CA GLY A 56 5.89 -0.25 10.10
C GLY A 56 5.48 -0.27 8.63
N SER A 57 5.44 0.91 7.99
CA SER A 57 5.08 1.04 6.58
C SER A 57 6.01 0.27 5.64
N SER A 58 7.28 0.10 6.00
CA SER A 58 8.23 -0.68 5.20
C SER A 58 7.81 -2.15 5.06
N GLU A 59 7.31 -2.78 6.13
CA GLU A 59 6.75 -4.13 6.04
C GLU A 59 5.46 -4.14 5.21
N GLY A 60 4.60 -3.15 5.37
CA GLY A 60 3.40 -3.00 4.55
C GLY A 60 3.72 -2.90 3.06
N VAL A 61 4.74 -2.13 2.69
CA VAL A 61 5.27 -2.05 1.31
C VAL A 61 5.76 -3.41 0.82
N GLN A 62 6.51 -4.14 1.65
CA GLN A 62 7.02 -5.47 1.28
C GLN A 62 5.89 -6.47 1.07
N LEU A 63 4.90 -6.52 1.95
CA LEU A 63 3.75 -7.40 1.82
C LEU A 63 2.90 -7.05 0.59
N GLY A 64 2.66 -5.76 0.35
CA GLY A 64 1.93 -5.27 -0.82
C GLY A 64 2.62 -5.62 -2.13
N GLY A 65 3.90 -5.31 -2.21
CA GLY A 65 4.71 -5.64 -3.37
C GLY A 65 4.80 -7.16 -3.62
N LEU A 66 4.94 -7.95 -2.54
CA LEU A 66 4.94 -9.41 -2.65
C LEU A 66 3.60 -9.94 -3.16
N ALA A 67 2.49 -9.43 -2.68
CA ALA A 67 1.15 -9.81 -3.16
C ALA A 67 0.98 -9.49 -4.65
N MET A 68 1.40 -8.30 -5.10
CA MET A 68 1.41 -7.92 -6.51
C MET A 68 2.28 -8.87 -7.35
N LYS A 69 3.50 -9.17 -6.89
CA LYS A 69 4.42 -10.10 -7.58
C LYS A 69 3.80 -11.50 -7.69
N ARG A 70 3.23 -12.04 -6.61
CA ARG A 70 2.62 -13.38 -6.62
C ARG A 70 1.42 -13.47 -7.56
N ARG A 71 0.53 -12.47 -7.53
CA ARG A 71 -0.60 -12.37 -8.43
C ARG A 71 -0.17 -12.35 -9.91
N TRP A 72 0.83 -11.54 -10.25
CA TRP A 72 1.40 -11.49 -11.58
C TRP A 72 1.99 -12.84 -11.98
N GLN A 73 2.77 -13.49 -11.09
CA GLN A 73 3.32 -14.81 -11.35
C GLN A 73 2.26 -15.88 -11.60
N GLU A 74 1.19 -15.90 -10.80
CA GLU A 74 0.08 -16.85 -10.95
C GLU A 74 -0.62 -16.66 -12.28
N LYS A 75 -0.93 -15.41 -12.65
CA LYS A 75 -1.53 -15.09 -13.94
C LYS A 75 -0.67 -15.56 -15.11
N ARG A 76 0.62 -15.24 -15.10
CA ARG A 76 1.54 -15.64 -16.19
C ARG A 76 1.70 -17.16 -16.28
N ARG A 77 1.80 -17.86 -15.16
CA ARG A 77 1.85 -19.33 -15.16
C ARG A 77 0.59 -19.95 -15.72
N ALA A 78 -0.57 -19.42 -15.40
CA ALA A 78 -1.85 -19.87 -15.96
C ALA A 78 -1.91 -19.67 -17.49
N GLU A 79 -1.21 -18.67 -18.02
CA GLU A 79 -1.07 -18.39 -19.44
C GLU A 79 0.11 -19.13 -20.11
N GLY A 80 0.87 -19.94 -19.37
CA GLY A 80 2.05 -20.64 -19.86
C GLY A 80 3.25 -19.74 -20.16
N LYS A 81 3.27 -18.53 -19.62
CA LYS A 81 4.34 -17.54 -19.76
C LYS A 81 5.38 -17.65 -18.65
N ASP A 82 6.59 -17.19 -18.90
CA ASP A 82 7.65 -17.13 -17.90
C ASP A 82 7.36 -16.01 -16.84
N THR A 83 8.09 -16.09 -15.72
CA THR A 83 7.96 -15.16 -14.59
C THR A 83 9.29 -14.55 -14.18
N HIS A 84 10.26 -14.45 -15.10
CA HIS A 84 11.66 -14.14 -14.77
C HIS A 84 11.91 -12.66 -14.72
N LYS A 85 11.37 -11.76 -15.22
CA LYS A 85 11.76 -10.34 -15.25
C LYS A 85 10.64 -9.40 -14.77
N PRO A 86 10.16 -9.57 -13.53
CA PRO A 86 9.16 -8.65 -13.00
C PRO A 86 9.76 -7.26 -12.82
N ASN A 87 8.98 -6.23 -13.15
CA ASN A 87 9.33 -4.86 -12.86
C ASN A 87 8.20 -4.16 -12.07
N ILE A 88 8.57 -3.08 -11.37
CA ILE A 88 7.64 -2.25 -10.63
C ILE A 88 7.99 -0.78 -10.84
N LEU A 89 6.98 0.06 -11.06
CA LEU A 89 7.16 1.48 -11.27
C LEU A 89 7.07 2.26 -9.96
N MET A 90 7.87 3.30 -9.83
CA MET A 90 7.82 4.27 -8.74
C MET A 90 8.47 5.59 -9.16
N GLY A 91 8.11 6.69 -8.54
CA GLY A 91 8.76 7.97 -8.78
C GLY A 91 10.16 8.07 -8.17
N ALA A 92 11.00 8.95 -8.69
CA ALA A 92 12.34 9.22 -8.14
C ALA A 92 12.31 9.81 -6.72
N ASN A 93 11.15 10.32 -6.28
CA ASN A 93 10.86 10.76 -4.92
C ASN A 93 10.45 9.60 -3.99
N ALA A 94 10.58 8.35 -4.45
CA ALA A 94 10.18 7.17 -3.68
C ALA A 94 10.99 7.04 -2.38
N GLN A 95 10.29 6.65 -1.32
CA GLN A 95 10.90 6.32 -0.05
C GLN A 95 11.72 5.03 -0.18
N VAL A 96 12.84 4.95 0.53
CA VAL A 96 13.82 3.85 0.40
C VAL A 96 13.21 2.43 0.58
N ALA A 97 12.10 2.29 1.31
CA ALA A 97 11.44 1.00 1.49
C ALA A 97 10.94 0.40 0.16
N LEU A 98 10.53 1.25 -0.80
CA LEU A 98 10.07 0.82 -2.12
C LEU A 98 11.24 0.24 -2.94
N LEU A 99 12.38 0.91 -2.91
CA LEU A 99 13.61 0.43 -3.55
C LEU A 99 14.14 -0.86 -2.87
N LYS A 100 14.04 -0.93 -1.53
CA LYS A 100 14.40 -2.16 -0.80
C LYS A 100 13.50 -3.32 -1.18
N PHE A 101 12.19 -3.10 -1.35
CA PHE A 101 11.30 -4.14 -1.86
C PHE A 101 11.81 -4.70 -3.18
N ALA A 102 12.05 -3.85 -4.16
CA ALA A 102 12.51 -4.26 -5.48
C ALA A 102 13.80 -5.09 -5.39
N ARG A 103 14.75 -4.64 -4.58
CA ARG A 103 16.03 -5.33 -4.37
C ARG A 103 15.89 -6.67 -3.63
N TYR A 104 15.06 -6.74 -2.59
CA TYR A 104 14.94 -7.96 -1.76
C TYR A 104 14.15 -9.06 -2.45
N PHE A 105 13.26 -8.69 -3.35
CA PHE A 105 12.39 -9.62 -4.05
C PHE A 105 12.74 -9.82 -5.53
N ASP A 106 13.93 -9.44 -5.96
CA ASP A 106 14.39 -9.59 -7.36
C ASP A 106 13.37 -9.03 -8.37
N VAL A 107 12.97 -7.78 -8.15
CA VAL A 107 12.10 -7.01 -9.03
C VAL A 107 12.89 -5.84 -9.60
N GLU A 108 12.85 -5.62 -10.90
CA GLU A 108 13.42 -4.43 -11.51
C GLU A 108 12.66 -3.18 -11.02
N ALA A 109 13.36 -2.24 -10.39
CA ALA A 109 12.79 -0.94 -10.04
C ALA A 109 12.86 -0.01 -11.27
N ARG A 110 11.73 0.32 -11.86
CA ARG A 110 11.61 1.38 -12.86
C ARG A 110 11.33 2.69 -12.15
N VAL A 111 12.39 3.43 -11.93
CA VAL A 111 12.33 4.73 -11.24
C VAL A 111 12.10 5.82 -12.26
N LEU A 112 10.90 6.39 -12.25
CA LEU A 112 10.48 7.44 -13.16
C LEU A 112 10.91 8.81 -12.65
N GLU A 113 11.40 9.65 -13.53
CA GLU A 113 11.84 11.00 -13.18
C GLU A 113 10.65 11.87 -12.73
N VAL A 114 10.89 12.69 -11.72
CA VAL A 114 9.96 13.74 -11.30
C VAL A 114 10.55 15.09 -11.66
N SER A 115 9.74 15.97 -12.23
CA SER A 115 10.21 17.23 -12.78
C SER A 115 9.31 18.40 -12.35
N ALA A 116 9.73 19.61 -12.66
CA ALA A 116 8.90 20.81 -12.47
C ALA A 116 7.58 20.72 -13.26
N LYS A 117 7.58 20.07 -14.45
CA LYS A 117 6.38 19.82 -15.27
C LYS A 117 5.33 19.03 -14.49
N SER A 118 5.75 17.97 -13.80
CA SER A 118 4.88 17.13 -12.98
C SER A 118 4.74 17.64 -11.54
N GLN A 119 5.20 18.85 -11.25
CA GLN A 119 5.23 19.41 -9.90
C GLN A 119 5.98 18.51 -8.89
N TYR A 120 7.05 17.89 -9.35
CA TYR A 120 7.86 16.92 -8.59
C TYR A 120 7.05 15.73 -8.04
N ARG A 121 6.02 15.31 -8.76
CA ARG A 121 5.20 14.12 -8.51
C ARG A 121 5.38 13.14 -9.67
N LEU A 122 4.90 11.92 -9.48
CA LEU A 122 4.85 10.91 -10.53
C LEU A 122 3.98 11.45 -11.71
N ASP A 123 4.52 11.42 -12.93
CA ASP A 123 3.83 11.88 -14.13
C ASP A 123 3.02 10.71 -14.72
N PRO A 124 1.69 10.83 -14.90
CA PRO A 124 0.89 9.79 -15.55
C PRO A 124 1.38 9.40 -16.95
N GLU A 125 1.87 10.34 -17.76
CA GLU A 125 2.40 10.05 -19.09
C GLU A 125 3.64 9.15 -19.01
N GLU A 126 4.57 9.44 -18.10
CA GLU A 126 5.73 8.58 -17.83
C GLU A 126 5.31 7.18 -17.39
N VAL A 127 4.22 7.06 -16.61
CA VAL A 127 3.66 5.76 -16.23
C VAL A 127 3.20 5.01 -17.47
N ARG A 128 2.41 5.65 -18.37
CA ARG A 128 1.91 5.01 -19.61
C ARG A 128 3.02 4.46 -20.47
N GLU A 129 4.09 5.22 -20.63
CA GLU A 129 5.22 4.85 -21.48
C GLU A 129 6.08 3.70 -20.91
N ASN A 130 6.04 3.49 -19.59
CA ASN A 130 6.92 2.56 -18.91
C ASN A 130 6.24 1.29 -18.40
N VAL A 131 4.93 1.13 -18.56
CA VAL A 131 4.23 -0.10 -18.22
C VAL A 131 4.35 -1.13 -19.35
N ASP A 132 4.53 -2.40 -18.98
CA ASP A 132 4.57 -3.52 -19.89
C ASP A 132 3.98 -4.81 -19.27
N GLU A 133 4.04 -5.90 -19.98
CA GLU A 133 3.54 -7.22 -19.54
C GLU A 133 4.28 -7.80 -18.32
N ASN A 134 5.47 -7.29 -18.00
CA ASN A 134 6.27 -7.69 -16.85
C ASN A 134 6.03 -6.77 -15.64
N THR A 135 5.23 -5.74 -15.79
CA THR A 135 4.89 -4.81 -14.71
C THR A 135 3.97 -5.48 -13.70
N ILE A 136 4.46 -5.68 -12.49
CA ILE A 136 3.69 -6.31 -11.39
C ILE A 136 2.78 -5.32 -10.67
N GLY A 137 3.06 -4.02 -10.78
CA GLY A 137 2.30 -2.95 -10.16
C GLY A 137 3.04 -1.63 -10.13
N ILE A 138 2.41 -0.64 -9.50
CA ILE A 138 2.97 0.71 -9.31
C ILE A 138 2.90 1.06 -7.84
N PHE A 139 3.96 1.65 -7.30
CA PHE A 139 3.98 2.31 -6.01
C PHE A 139 3.68 3.80 -6.18
N ILE A 140 2.67 4.29 -5.49
CA ILE A 140 2.27 5.70 -5.46
C ILE A 140 2.32 6.18 -4.02
N ILE A 141 2.78 7.41 -3.78
CA ILE A 141 2.96 7.95 -2.44
C ILE A 141 1.90 9.01 -2.14
N LEU A 142 1.20 8.83 -1.04
CA LEU A 142 0.27 9.82 -0.51
C LEU A 142 0.92 10.55 0.66
N GLY A 143 1.64 11.61 0.34
CA GLY A 143 2.48 12.39 1.26
C GLY A 143 3.95 12.04 1.14
N SER A 144 4.63 12.63 0.14
CA SER A 144 6.06 12.44 -0.07
C SER A 144 6.87 12.87 1.16
N THR A 145 7.85 12.05 1.55
CA THR A 145 8.76 12.35 2.65
C THR A 145 9.54 13.65 2.42
N TYR A 146 9.82 14.00 1.17
CA TYR A 146 10.65 15.17 0.84
C TYR A 146 9.83 16.46 0.75
N THR A 147 8.65 16.41 0.16
CA THR A 147 7.87 17.61 -0.20
C THR A 147 6.49 17.66 0.44
N GLY A 148 6.01 16.54 1.01
CA GLY A 148 4.65 16.42 1.51
C GLY A 148 3.58 16.32 0.42
N HIS A 149 3.94 16.40 -0.87
CA HIS A 149 3.00 16.33 -1.97
C HIS A 149 2.30 14.97 -2.05
N TYR A 150 1.05 14.99 -2.44
CA TYR A 150 0.28 13.80 -2.80
C TYR A 150 0.41 13.53 -4.29
N GLU A 151 0.79 12.33 -4.64
CA GLU A 151 0.86 11.91 -6.02
C GLU A 151 -0.54 11.70 -6.62
N PRO A 152 -0.69 11.79 -7.95
CA PRO A 152 -2.00 11.81 -8.63
C PRO A 152 -2.60 10.39 -8.73
N VAL A 153 -3.04 9.82 -7.61
CA VAL A 153 -3.57 8.45 -7.52
C VAL A 153 -4.75 8.23 -8.47
N GLU A 154 -5.69 9.20 -8.53
CA GLU A 154 -6.88 9.15 -9.37
C GLU A 154 -6.52 9.10 -10.85
N GLU A 155 -5.72 10.06 -11.30
CA GLU A 155 -5.29 10.20 -12.69
C GLU A 155 -4.54 8.96 -13.18
N ILE A 156 -3.64 8.41 -12.33
CA ILE A 156 -2.92 7.17 -12.64
C ILE A 156 -3.87 5.96 -12.66
N SER A 157 -4.85 5.91 -11.77
CA SER A 157 -5.83 4.83 -11.77
C SER A 157 -6.70 4.83 -13.03
N GLU A 158 -7.17 6.01 -13.47
CA GLU A 158 -7.94 6.16 -14.71
C GLU A 158 -7.10 5.78 -15.93
N LEU A 159 -5.85 6.23 -15.97
CA LEU A 159 -4.90 5.88 -17.02
C LEU A 159 -4.66 4.35 -17.09
N LEU A 160 -4.51 3.68 -15.96
CA LEU A 160 -4.32 2.23 -15.95
C LEU A 160 -5.57 1.46 -16.35
N ASP A 161 -6.77 2.01 -16.11
CA ASP A 161 -8.02 1.46 -16.65
C ASP A 161 -8.09 1.59 -18.18
N GLU A 162 -7.56 2.67 -18.75
CA GLU A 162 -7.41 2.84 -20.20
C GLU A 162 -6.40 1.83 -20.77
N VAL A 163 -5.22 1.73 -20.16
CA VAL A 163 -4.19 0.76 -20.55
C VAL A 163 -4.76 -0.66 -20.51
N GLN A 164 -5.55 -0.99 -19.48
CA GLN A 164 -6.21 -2.30 -19.41
C GLN A 164 -7.18 -2.56 -20.55
N LYS A 165 -7.96 -1.55 -20.95
CA LYS A 165 -8.90 -1.67 -22.09
C LYS A 165 -8.17 -1.85 -23.42
N GLU A 166 -7.05 -1.14 -23.59
CA GLU A 166 -6.27 -1.15 -24.84
C GLU A 166 -5.41 -2.41 -24.99
N THR A 167 -4.79 -2.85 -23.90
CA THR A 167 -3.73 -3.89 -23.92
C THR A 167 -4.11 -5.18 -23.21
N GLY A 168 -5.15 -5.18 -22.35
CA GLY A 168 -5.48 -6.29 -21.46
C GLY A 168 -4.57 -6.39 -20.23
N LEU A 169 -3.62 -5.46 -20.04
CA LEU A 169 -2.72 -5.43 -18.88
C LEU A 169 -3.48 -4.92 -17.65
N ASP A 170 -3.57 -5.75 -16.63
CA ASP A 170 -4.19 -5.44 -15.36
C ASP A 170 -3.11 -5.14 -14.32
N ILE A 171 -2.80 -3.87 -14.13
CA ILE A 171 -1.70 -3.38 -13.29
C ILE A 171 -2.25 -2.81 -12.00
N PRO A 172 -1.97 -3.41 -10.84
CA PRO A 172 -2.44 -2.92 -9.55
C PRO A 172 -1.62 -1.73 -9.05
N ILE A 173 -2.25 -0.92 -8.21
CA ILE A 173 -1.62 0.20 -7.50
C ILE A 173 -1.45 -0.17 -6.03
N HIS A 174 -0.28 0.10 -5.46
CA HIS A 174 -0.06 0.16 -4.03
C HIS A 174 0.14 1.61 -3.62
N VAL A 175 -0.68 2.10 -2.71
CA VAL A 175 -0.56 3.47 -2.18
C VAL A 175 0.18 3.43 -0.85
N ASP A 176 1.40 3.96 -0.84
CA ASP A 176 2.12 4.24 0.41
C ASP A 176 1.53 5.51 1.05
N ALA A 177 0.64 5.33 1.99
CA ALA A 177 -0.05 6.39 2.71
C ALA A 177 0.47 6.55 4.15
N ALA A 178 1.74 6.19 4.39
CA ALA A 178 2.35 6.22 5.71
C ALA A 178 2.27 7.58 6.40
N SER A 179 2.37 8.67 5.65
CA SER A 179 2.25 10.04 6.17
C SER A 179 0.88 10.66 5.89
N GLY A 180 0.32 10.47 4.69
CA GLY A 180 -0.91 11.14 4.26
C GLY A 180 -2.21 10.40 4.60
N GLY A 181 -2.13 9.11 4.92
CA GLY A 181 -3.30 8.24 5.04
C GLY A 181 -4.34 8.64 6.08
N PHE A 182 -3.91 9.25 7.18
CA PHE A 182 -4.81 9.76 8.23
C PHE A 182 -5.00 11.28 8.18
N ILE A 183 -4.38 11.97 7.23
CA ILE A 183 -4.51 13.43 7.07
C ILE A 183 -5.41 13.74 5.88
N ALA A 184 -5.17 13.13 4.74
CA ALA A 184 -5.91 13.35 3.51
C ALA A 184 -7.44 13.26 3.69
N PRO A 185 -7.99 12.27 4.41
CA PRO A 185 -9.42 12.18 4.64
C PRO A 185 -10.05 13.43 5.26
N PHE A 186 -9.33 14.12 6.11
CA PHE A 186 -9.86 15.29 6.83
C PHE A 186 -9.54 16.59 6.09
N SER A 187 -8.30 16.77 5.63
CA SER A 187 -7.88 18.01 4.98
C SER A 187 -8.52 18.22 3.61
N TYR A 188 -8.77 17.16 2.86
CA TYR A 188 -9.43 17.26 1.56
C TYR A 188 -10.94 17.46 1.68
N ALA A 189 -11.58 16.91 2.70
CA ALA A 189 -13.02 17.12 2.94
C ALA A 189 -13.34 18.61 3.18
N GLU A 190 -12.50 19.31 3.95
CA GLU A 190 -12.68 20.75 4.25
C GLU A 190 -12.32 21.68 3.08
N ALA A 191 -11.33 21.32 2.29
CA ALA A 191 -10.83 22.14 1.18
C ALA A 191 -11.60 22.00 -0.14
N GLY A 192 -12.72 21.25 -0.14
CA GLY A 192 -13.39 20.88 -1.39
C GLY A 192 -12.51 20.01 -2.27
N GLY A 193 -11.73 19.16 -1.63
CA GLY A 193 -10.67 18.34 -2.22
C GLY A 193 -11.08 17.50 -3.41
N PRO A 194 -10.18 16.67 -3.93
CA PRO A 194 -10.44 15.92 -5.15
C PRO A 194 -11.79 15.20 -5.03
N LYS A 195 -12.60 15.26 -6.08
CA LYS A 195 -13.98 14.73 -6.10
C LYS A 195 -14.09 13.27 -5.68
N TRP A 196 -13.00 12.50 -5.78
CA TRP A 196 -12.92 11.11 -5.36
C TRP A 196 -13.00 10.92 -3.83
N TYR A 197 -12.69 11.95 -3.06
CA TYR A 197 -12.76 11.89 -1.60
C TYR A 197 -14.11 12.38 -1.03
N VAL A 198 -14.77 13.35 -1.66
CA VAL A 198 -15.96 14.05 -1.11
C VAL A 198 -17.28 13.54 -1.71
N SER A 199 -17.24 12.93 -2.88
CA SER A 199 -18.45 12.39 -3.52
C SER A 199 -18.64 10.93 -3.15
N PRO A 200 -19.88 10.48 -2.76
CA PRO A 200 -20.19 9.08 -2.91
C PRO A 200 -19.94 8.74 -4.37
N MET A 201 -18.81 8.13 -4.63
CA MET A 201 -18.22 7.88 -5.94
C MET A 201 -19.28 7.63 -7.00
N LYS A 202 -19.24 8.39 -8.10
CA LYS A 202 -19.92 7.95 -9.32
C LYS A 202 -19.52 6.50 -9.55
N ARG A 203 -20.47 5.63 -9.81
CA ARG A 203 -20.29 4.18 -9.97
C ARG A 203 -19.15 3.74 -10.89
N SER A 204 -18.56 4.64 -11.70
CA SER A 204 -17.41 4.38 -12.55
C SER A 204 -16.06 4.41 -11.81
N MET A 205 -15.92 5.15 -10.71
CA MET A 205 -14.73 5.09 -9.84
C MET A 205 -14.76 3.92 -8.86
N LEU A 206 -15.89 3.29 -8.71
CA LEU A 206 -16.09 2.04 -7.98
C LEU A 206 -15.32 0.87 -8.59
N HIS A 207 -14.64 1.10 -9.71
CA HIS A 207 -13.68 0.21 -10.33
C HIS A 207 -12.23 0.62 -10.09
N ILE A 208 -11.92 1.60 -9.20
CA ILE A 208 -10.73 1.40 -8.40
C ILE A 208 -11.05 0.15 -7.60
N LYS A 209 -11.07 -0.96 -8.29
CA LYS A 209 -10.87 -2.24 -7.68
C LYS A 209 -9.60 -1.98 -6.91
N PHE A 210 -9.72 -1.83 -5.57
CA PHE A 210 -8.62 -2.13 -4.71
C PHE A 210 -8.29 -3.59 -5.03
N LYS A 211 -7.74 -3.78 -6.22
CA LYS A 211 -7.14 -5.00 -6.66
C LYS A 211 -5.90 -5.14 -5.79
N ILE A 212 -6.16 -5.48 -4.51
CA ILE A 212 -5.13 -5.63 -3.49
C ILE A 212 -4.32 -4.34 -3.33
N GLY A 213 -4.98 -3.23 -3.02
CA GLY A 213 -4.30 -2.05 -2.48
C GLY A 213 -4.05 -2.32 -1.00
N ILE A 214 -2.90 -2.88 -0.65
CA ILE A 214 -2.47 -2.86 0.74
C ILE A 214 -2.12 -1.41 1.04
N LEU A 215 -3.04 -0.73 1.74
CA LEU A 215 -2.78 0.59 2.25
C LEU A 215 -1.74 0.44 3.37
N SER A 216 -0.50 0.81 3.08
CA SER A 216 0.53 0.91 4.08
C SER A 216 0.29 2.15 4.92
N CYS A 217 -0.61 2.05 5.88
CA CYS A 217 -0.87 3.12 6.82
C CYS A 217 -0.04 2.88 8.08
N ARG A 218 0.77 3.86 8.47
CA ARG A 218 1.50 3.82 9.73
C ARG A 218 0.52 4.03 10.88
N VAL A 219 -0.09 2.97 11.35
CA VAL A 219 -0.53 2.94 12.73
C VAL A 219 0.77 2.87 13.54
N CYS A 220 1.17 3.97 14.16
CA CYS A 220 2.25 3.96 15.15
C CYS A 220 1.77 3.13 16.34
N ILE A 221 1.86 1.83 16.22
CA ILE A 221 2.01 0.96 17.37
C ILE A 221 3.51 1.09 17.69
N PRO A 222 3.89 1.66 18.83
CA PRO A 222 5.28 1.64 19.26
C PRO A 222 5.73 0.19 19.19
N SER A 223 6.95 -0.04 18.75
CA SER A 223 7.55 -1.36 18.63
C SER A 223 7.35 -2.14 19.94
N MET A 224 6.31 -2.97 19.97
CA MET A 224 5.99 -3.85 21.10
C MET A 224 6.74 -5.18 21.02
N PHE A 225 7.63 -5.34 20.06
CA PHE A 225 8.42 -6.56 19.97
C PHE A 225 9.82 -6.28 20.50
N PRO A 226 10.25 -7.00 21.54
CA PRO A 226 11.67 -7.06 21.85
C PRO A 226 12.39 -7.61 20.62
N ASP A 227 13.53 -7.03 20.35
CA ASP A 227 14.46 -7.41 19.30
C ASP A 227 14.60 -8.94 19.24
N THR A 228 14.11 -9.57 18.17
CA THR A 228 14.17 -11.04 18.00
C THR A 228 15.59 -11.54 17.66
N SER A 229 16.62 -10.74 17.94
CA SER A 229 18.02 -11.12 17.77
C SER A 229 18.52 -12.20 18.76
N SER A 230 17.67 -12.66 19.68
CA SER A 230 18.06 -13.64 20.73
C SER A 230 17.51 -15.07 20.58
N VAL A 231 16.91 -15.43 19.45
CA VAL A 231 16.39 -16.80 19.22
C VAL A 231 17.30 -17.61 18.28
N SER A 232 18.60 -17.46 18.38
CA SER A 232 19.57 -18.30 17.65
C SER A 232 20.47 -19.12 18.58
N SER A 233 19.92 -19.78 19.58
CA SER A 233 20.68 -20.83 20.32
C SER A 233 19.73 -21.74 21.08
N MET A 234 19.09 -22.68 20.37
CA MET A 234 18.71 -23.95 20.97
C MET A 234 19.42 -25.07 20.20
N PRO A 235 20.23 -25.89 20.87
CA PRO A 235 20.83 -27.08 20.26
C PRO A 235 19.77 -28.16 20.04
N ALA A 236 20.02 -28.95 19.00
CA ALA A 236 19.21 -30.08 18.52
C ALA A 236 18.92 -31.14 19.61
#